data_61a44a25be926f08a27ac5dd8c98314b
#
_entry.id   61a44a25be926f08a27ac5dd8c98314b
#
_cell.length_a   1.000
_cell.length_b   1.000
_cell.length_c   1.000
_cell.angle_alpha   90.00
_cell.angle_beta   90.00
_cell.angle_gamma   90.00
#
_symmetry.space_group_name_H-M   'P 1'
#
loop_
_entity.id
_entity.type
_entity.pdbx_description
1 polymer ?
#
loop_
_entity_poly.entity_id
_entity_poly.type
_entity_poly.pdbx_seq_one_letter_code
_entity_poly.pdbx_strand_id
1 'polypeptide(L)'
;MDLKRIIFSYFYHPLRFINKSYFGNRPRLRVLIYHDISEDEESNFSAQIAWLSKSWKFLSPEQFSSIIDGKSPLKRDSLLLTFDDGFISNRRIAERILNPLSIKALFFVVSGFVSIKNKKLCSNFISDNIYPDLKSNKVPKGWKNMDLVDLSYLIKTGHTIGAHTLSHAKLSKLNKKQIYKEINFGTNFLEDKLGIKIKHFAYPFGNISSINQDSLMIAKKRFRYIYTGFRGDNSILEPWAIRRDAFQPNDSKYLIGTFLEGGADAIYKKIINHYHQWENIT
;
A
#
# COMPACT_ATOMS: atom_id res chain seq x y z
N MET A 1 -16.32 12.70 -8.61
CA MET A 1 -14.99 13.06 -8.05
C MET A 1 -15.22 13.99 -6.87
N ASP A 2 -14.65 13.72 -5.70
CA ASP A 2 -14.84 14.53 -4.48
C ASP A 2 -14.33 15.97 -4.73
N LEU A 3 -15.11 16.99 -4.34
CA LEU A 3 -14.79 18.41 -4.49
C LEU A 3 -13.40 18.75 -3.90
N LYS A 4 -13.05 18.15 -2.77
CA LYS A 4 -11.71 18.30 -2.16
C LYS A 4 -10.59 17.85 -3.09
N ARG A 5 -10.78 16.74 -3.80
CA ARG A 5 -9.78 16.22 -4.76
C ARG A 5 -9.59 17.14 -5.97
N ILE A 6 -10.67 17.82 -6.41
CA ILE A 6 -10.61 18.83 -7.47
C ILE A 6 -9.79 20.03 -7.01
N ILE A 7 -10.10 20.58 -5.83
CA ILE A 7 -9.39 21.73 -5.27
C ILE A 7 -7.89 21.42 -5.11
N PHE A 8 -7.53 20.24 -4.59
CA PHE A 8 -6.12 19.84 -4.44
C PHE A 8 -5.37 19.81 -5.77
N SER A 9 -6.02 19.48 -6.88
CA SER A 9 -5.34 19.41 -8.19
C SER A 9 -4.80 20.76 -8.69
N TYR A 10 -5.37 21.89 -8.25
CA TYR A 10 -4.89 23.21 -8.62
C TYR A 10 -3.56 23.62 -7.95
N PHE A 11 -3.19 22.95 -6.86
CA PHE A 11 -1.93 23.25 -6.15
C PHE A 11 -0.69 22.60 -6.75
N TYR A 12 -0.81 21.75 -7.78
CA TYR A 12 0.33 21.01 -8.33
C TYR A 12 1.46 21.92 -8.82
N HIS A 13 1.15 22.87 -9.70
CA HIS A 13 2.17 23.74 -10.29
C HIS A 13 2.83 24.68 -9.26
N PRO A 14 2.05 25.37 -8.39
CA PRO A 14 2.64 26.18 -7.30
C PRO A 14 3.55 25.34 -6.37
N LEU A 15 3.11 24.19 -5.91
CA LEU A 15 3.91 23.33 -5.01
C LEU A 15 5.18 22.84 -5.68
N ARG A 16 5.11 22.42 -6.93
CA ARG A 16 6.29 21.98 -7.69
C ARG A 16 7.30 23.12 -7.86
N PHE A 17 6.84 24.32 -8.12
CA PHE A 17 7.70 25.52 -8.21
C PHE A 17 8.36 25.81 -6.86
N ILE A 18 7.59 25.88 -5.77
CA ILE A 18 8.09 26.12 -4.42
C ILE A 18 9.13 25.07 -4.02
N ASN A 19 8.81 23.76 -4.23
CA ASN A 19 9.75 22.70 -3.88
C ASN A 19 11.08 22.83 -4.61
N LYS A 20 11.06 23.13 -5.90
CA LYS A 20 12.32 23.36 -6.65
C LYS A 20 13.10 24.58 -6.20
N SER A 21 12.41 25.66 -5.83
CA SER A 21 13.06 26.94 -5.51
C SER A 21 13.55 27.03 -4.07
N TYR A 22 12.82 26.46 -3.09
CA TYR A 22 13.10 26.65 -1.66
C TYR A 22 13.71 25.44 -0.96
N PHE A 23 13.32 24.23 -1.37
CA PHE A 23 13.80 23.00 -0.69
C PHE A 23 14.96 22.32 -1.42
N GLY A 24 15.40 22.89 -2.53
CA GLY A 24 16.46 22.34 -3.35
C GLY A 24 16.08 20.98 -3.96
N ASN A 25 17.04 20.33 -4.59
CA ASN A 25 16.82 19.02 -5.23
C ASN A 25 16.94 17.85 -4.23
N ARG A 26 16.34 17.94 -3.04
CA ARG A 26 16.30 16.78 -2.15
C ARG A 26 15.43 15.71 -2.75
N PRO A 27 15.97 14.51 -3.02
CA PRO A 27 15.18 13.42 -3.57
C PRO A 27 14.06 13.01 -2.61
N ARG A 28 12.89 12.72 -3.15
CA ARG A 28 11.72 12.25 -2.40
C ARG A 28 11.54 10.76 -2.59
N LEU A 29 11.09 10.10 -1.53
CA LEU A 29 10.76 8.69 -1.53
C LEU A 29 9.29 8.50 -1.18
N ARG A 30 8.45 8.17 -2.18
CA ARG A 30 7.01 8.02 -2.00
C ARG A 30 6.59 6.59 -2.23
N VAL A 31 5.50 6.17 -1.59
CA VAL A 31 4.93 4.83 -1.77
C VAL A 31 3.47 4.98 -2.19
N LEU A 32 3.10 4.38 -3.32
CA LEU A 32 1.74 4.45 -3.85
C LEU A 32 0.93 3.24 -3.41
N ILE A 33 -0.34 3.46 -3.04
CA ILE A 33 -1.31 2.38 -2.80
C ILE A 33 -2.36 2.38 -3.91
N TYR A 34 -2.58 1.20 -4.46
CA TYR A 34 -3.77 0.84 -5.24
C TYR A 34 -4.44 -0.39 -4.62
N HIS A 35 -5.70 -0.62 -4.95
CA HIS A 35 -6.46 -1.80 -4.54
C HIS A 35 -6.92 -2.57 -5.78
N ASP A 36 -8.22 -2.80 -5.94
CA ASP A 36 -8.76 -3.34 -7.19
C ASP A 36 -8.62 -2.31 -8.32
N ILE A 37 -8.31 -2.81 -9.51
CA ILE A 37 -8.31 -2.04 -10.76
C ILE A 37 -9.15 -2.84 -11.75
N SER A 38 -10.33 -2.34 -12.09
CA SER A 38 -11.23 -2.98 -13.04
C SER A 38 -10.66 -2.97 -14.47
N GLU A 39 -11.19 -3.81 -15.35
CA GLU A 39 -10.66 -3.88 -16.73
C GLU A 39 -10.82 -2.58 -17.51
N ASP A 40 -11.91 -1.86 -17.28
CA ASP A 40 -12.18 -0.55 -17.87
C ASP A 40 -11.27 0.58 -17.32
N GLU A 41 -10.64 0.37 -16.17
CA GLU A 41 -9.68 1.31 -15.58
C GLU A 41 -8.21 1.03 -15.95
N GLU A 42 -7.90 -0.10 -16.59
CA GLU A 42 -6.52 -0.47 -16.94
C GLU A 42 -5.81 0.58 -17.80
N SER A 43 -6.52 1.18 -18.77
CA SER A 43 -5.96 2.22 -19.64
C SER A 43 -5.58 3.47 -18.84
N ASN A 44 -6.41 3.89 -17.90
CA ASN A 44 -6.15 5.04 -17.05
C ASN A 44 -4.98 4.78 -16.10
N PHE A 45 -4.93 3.58 -15.49
CA PHE A 45 -3.79 3.18 -14.66
C PHE A 45 -2.49 3.15 -15.47
N SER A 46 -2.50 2.56 -16.67
CA SER A 46 -1.34 2.54 -17.56
C SER A 46 -0.85 3.95 -17.91
N ALA A 47 -1.78 4.87 -18.21
CA ALA A 47 -1.47 6.26 -18.49
C ALA A 47 -0.88 6.99 -17.26
N GLN A 48 -1.36 6.69 -16.03
CA GLN A 48 -0.77 7.22 -14.80
C GLN A 48 0.67 6.72 -14.61
N ILE A 49 0.93 5.42 -14.78
CA ILE A 49 2.27 4.84 -14.66
C ILE A 49 3.22 5.43 -15.69
N ALA A 50 2.79 5.56 -16.95
CA ALA A 50 3.59 6.17 -18.01
C ALA A 50 3.91 7.65 -17.73
N TRP A 51 2.96 8.41 -17.16
CA TRP A 51 3.19 9.78 -16.75
C TRP A 51 4.17 9.89 -15.58
N LEU A 52 4.00 9.05 -14.55
CA LEU A 52 4.88 9.01 -13.38
C LEU A 52 6.32 8.66 -13.77
N SER A 53 6.51 7.71 -14.68
CA SER A 53 7.83 7.27 -15.18
C SER A 53 8.67 8.38 -15.80
N LYS A 54 8.05 9.49 -16.25
CA LYS A 54 8.77 10.64 -16.82
C LYS A 54 9.59 11.43 -15.78
N SER A 55 9.17 11.41 -14.52
CA SER A 55 9.79 12.23 -13.46
C SER A 55 10.24 11.42 -12.26
N TRP A 56 9.67 10.24 -12.04
CA TRP A 56 9.92 9.39 -10.89
C TRP A 56 10.55 8.07 -11.30
N LYS A 57 11.49 7.58 -10.52
CA LYS A 57 12.05 6.23 -10.68
C LYS A 57 11.19 5.23 -9.90
N PHE A 58 10.62 4.23 -10.57
CA PHE A 58 10.04 3.10 -9.88
C PHE A 58 11.15 2.21 -9.30
N LEU A 59 11.06 1.94 -8.00
CA LEU A 59 11.97 1.05 -7.28
C LEU A 59 11.35 -0.33 -7.16
N SER A 60 12.17 -1.37 -7.23
CA SER A 60 11.73 -2.67 -6.74
C SER A 60 11.60 -2.65 -5.21
N PRO A 61 10.82 -3.57 -4.61
CA PRO A 61 10.73 -3.69 -3.14
C PRO A 61 12.09 -3.87 -2.45
N GLU A 62 13.03 -4.57 -3.08
CA GLU A 62 14.40 -4.76 -2.58
C GLU A 62 15.20 -3.46 -2.61
N GLN A 63 15.11 -2.69 -3.71
CA GLN A 63 15.77 -1.38 -3.82
C GLN A 63 15.21 -0.40 -2.79
N PHE A 64 13.88 -0.37 -2.62
CA PHE A 64 13.23 0.43 -1.59
C PHE A 64 13.71 0.04 -0.19
N SER A 65 13.72 -1.24 0.12
CA SER A 65 14.18 -1.76 1.40
C SER A 65 15.63 -1.40 1.69
N SER A 66 16.50 -1.47 0.67
CA SER A 66 17.91 -1.09 0.78
C SER A 66 18.09 0.40 1.11
N ILE A 67 17.23 1.27 0.55
CA ILE A 67 17.23 2.70 0.87
C ILE A 67 16.72 2.93 2.29
N ILE A 68 15.59 2.32 2.69
CA ILE A 68 15.01 2.44 4.04
C ILE A 68 15.97 1.93 5.12
N ASP A 69 16.77 0.91 4.82
CA ASP A 69 17.83 0.39 5.72
C ASP A 69 19.09 1.25 5.74
N GLY A 70 19.16 2.35 4.97
CA GLY A 70 20.35 3.20 4.85
C GLY A 70 21.52 2.55 4.09
N LYS A 71 21.31 1.39 3.43
CA LYS A 71 22.35 0.66 2.70
C LYS A 71 22.61 1.23 1.30
N SER A 72 21.66 1.95 0.76
CA SER A 72 21.75 2.60 -0.55
C SER A 72 21.26 4.04 -0.47
N PRO A 73 21.92 5.01 -1.13
CA PRO A 73 21.49 6.39 -1.12
C PRO A 73 20.26 6.60 -2.02
N LEU A 74 19.36 7.47 -1.61
CA LEU A 74 18.29 7.99 -2.45
C LEU A 74 18.86 9.07 -3.37
N LYS A 75 19.02 8.78 -4.68
CA LYS A 75 19.70 9.67 -5.63
C LYS A 75 18.77 10.61 -6.40
N ARG A 76 17.48 10.26 -6.50
CA ARG A 76 16.45 11.01 -7.24
C ARG A 76 15.06 10.66 -6.73
N ASP A 77 14.08 11.46 -7.10
CA ASP A 77 12.66 11.19 -6.81
C ASP A 77 12.29 9.77 -7.21
N SER A 78 11.81 9.00 -6.25
CA SER A 78 11.58 7.56 -6.41
C SER A 78 10.25 7.12 -5.81
N LEU A 79 9.64 6.12 -6.44
CA LEU A 79 8.36 5.54 -6.07
C LEU A 79 8.50 4.04 -5.81
N LEU A 80 7.85 3.54 -4.76
CA LEU A 80 7.47 2.14 -4.64
C LEU A 80 5.98 2.01 -4.95
N LEU A 81 5.62 1.05 -5.79
CA LEU A 81 4.23 0.72 -6.10
C LEU A 81 3.75 -0.41 -5.21
N THR A 82 2.61 -0.21 -4.52
CA THR A 82 1.99 -1.23 -3.68
C THR A 82 0.53 -1.45 -4.03
N PHE A 83 0.06 -2.69 -3.82
CA PHE A 83 -1.34 -3.08 -3.97
C PHE A 83 -1.79 -3.77 -2.68
N ASP A 84 -2.98 -3.43 -2.19
CA ASP A 84 -3.53 -4.00 -0.97
C ASP A 84 -4.65 -5.02 -1.28
N ASP A 85 -5.05 -5.79 -0.26
CA ASP A 85 -6.12 -6.76 -0.18
C ASP A 85 -5.88 -8.10 -0.88
N GLY A 86 -5.32 -8.13 -2.07
CA GLY A 86 -5.10 -9.36 -2.82
C GLY A 86 -6.21 -9.68 -3.84
N PHE A 87 -6.77 -8.66 -4.50
CA PHE A 87 -7.71 -8.83 -5.61
C PHE A 87 -7.06 -9.45 -6.85
N ILE A 88 -7.82 -10.26 -7.61
CA ILE A 88 -7.34 -10.92 -8.83
C ILE A 88 -6.89 -9.92 -9.91
N SER A 89 -7.44 -8.72 -9.91
CA SER A 89 -7.00 -7.65 -10.80
C SER A 89 -5.53 -7.29 -10.62
N ASN A 90 -4.99 -7.44 -9.41
CA ASN A 90 -3.58 -7.17 -9.12
C ASN A 90 -2.66 -8.11 -9.92
N ARG A 91 -3.03 -9.40 -10.04
CA ARG A 91 -2.33 -10.37 -10.88
C ARG A 91 -2.36 -9.96 -12.36
N ARG A 92 -3.53 -9.54 -12.85
CA ARG A 92 -3.75 -9.10 -14.23
C ARG A 92 -2.93 -7.82 -14.53
N ILE A 93 -2.94 -6.83 -13.64
CA ILE A 93 -2.14 -5.60 -13.76
C ILE A 93 -0.64 -5.91 -13.78
N ALA A 94 -0.16 -6.80 -12.91
CA ALA A 94 1.23 -7.23 -12.91
C ALA A 94 1.64 -7.82 -14.25
N GLU A 95 0.82 -8.71 -14.81
CA GLU A 95 1.09 -9.39 -16.09
C GLU A 95 1.04 -8.44 -17.29
N ARG A 96 -0.04 -7.65 -17.40
CA ARG A 96 -0.33 -6.85 -18.60
C ARG A 96 0.39 -5.51 -18.64
N ILE A 97 0.71 -4.92 -17.48
CA ILE A 97 1.24 -3.56 -17.40
C ILE A 97 2.62 -3.52 -16.74
N LEU A 98 2.78 -4.09 -15.53
CA LEU A 98 4.00 -3.90 -14.78
C LEU A 98 5.18 -4.70 -15.32
N ASN A 99 4.98 -5.98 -15.67
CA ASN A 99 6.03 -6.84 -16.19
C ASN A 99 6.59 -6.34 -17.53
N PRO A 100 5.77 -5.93 -18.52
CA PRO A 100 6.28 -5.32 -19.76
C PRO A 100 7.11 -4.06 -19.53
N LEU A 101 6.79 -3.28 -18.48
CA LEU A 101 7.52 -2.07 -18.10
C LEU A 101 8.70 -2.35 -17.15
N SER A 102 8.96 -3.62 -16.80
CA SER A 102 9.97 -4.03 -15.81
C SER A 102 9.78 -3.39 -14.42
N ILE A 103 8.56 -2.96 -14.07
CA ILE A 103 8.22 -2.41 -12.77
C ILE A 103 7.90 -3.56 -11.82
N LYS A 104 8.56 -3.61 -10.67
CA LYS A 104 8.28 -4.57 -9.60
C LYS A 104 7.52 -3.89 -8.48
N ALA A 105 6.46 -4.54 -8.01
CA ALA A 105 5.56 -4.02 -6.99
C ALA A 105 5.52 -4.94 -5.76
N LEU A 106 4.99 -4.40 -4.67
CA LEU A 106 4.73 -5.11 -3.42
C LEU A 106 3.21 -5.30 -3.26
N PHE A 107 2.78 -6.54 -3.08
CA PHE A 107 1.37 -6.91 -2.93
C PHE A 107 1.10 -7.35 -1.49
N PHE A 108 0.33 -6.57 -0.76
CA PHE A 108 -0.13 -6.89 0.59
C PHE A 108 -1.41 -7.72 0.53
N VAL A 109 -1.34 -8.93 1.07
CA VAL A 109 -2.36 -9.93 0.86
C VAL A 109 -3.05 -10.32 2.16
N VAL A 110 -4.38 -10.27 2.17
CA VAL A 110 -5.22 -10.79 3.25
C VAL A 110 -5.28 -12.31 3.11
N SER A 111 -4.63 -13.03 4.01
CA SER A 111 -4.43 -14.48 3.86
C SER A 111 -5.73 -15.29 3.88
N GLY A 112 -6.71 -14.87 4.67
CA GLY A 112 -8.05 -15.48 4.70
C GLY A 112 -8.81 -15.27 3.38
N PHE A 113 -8.59 -14.14 2.71
CA PHE A 113 -9.22 -13.85 1.43
C PHE A 113 -8.69 -14.75 0.31
N VAL A 114 -7.37 -14.94 0.23
CA VAL A 114 -6.70 -15.80 -0.77
C VAL A 114 -7.17 -17.25 -0.73
N SER A 115 -7.62 -17.72 0.43
CA SER A 115 -8.04 -19.11 0.63
C SER A 115 -9.47 -19.40 0.13
N ILE A 116 -10.24 -18.39 -0.28
CA ILE A 116 -11.65 -18.54 -0.62
C ILE A 116 -11.81 -19.02 -2.06
N LYS A 117 -12.48 -20.18 -2.22
CA LYS A 117 -12.78 -20.78 -3.54
C LYS A 117 -14.20 -20.52 -4.04
N ASN A 118 -15.12 -20.20 -3.12
CA ASN A 118 -16.53 -20.04 -3.44
C ASN A 118 -16.88 -18.57 -3.69
N LYS A 119 -17.53 -18.27 -4.83
CA LYS A 119 -17.89 -16.91 -5.23
C LYS A 119 -18.75 -16.16 -4.21
N LYS A 120 -19.75 -16.84 -3.60
CA LYS A 120 -20.63 -16.23 -2.59
C LYS A 120 -19.87 -15.90 -1.33
N LEU A 121 -19.00 -16.82 -0.87
CA LEU A 121 -18.12 -16.57 0.28
C LEU A 121 -17.12 -15.45 0.00
N CYS A 122 -16.60 -15.34 -1.23
CA CYS A 122 -15.74 -14.24 -1.65
C CYS A 122 -16.48 -12.90 -1.54
N SER A 123 -17.69 -12.77 -2.09
CA SER A 123 -18.49 -11.55 -1.99
C SER A 123 -18.84 -11.19 -0.55
N ASN A 124 -19.18 -12.17 0.29
CA ASN A 124 -19.43 -11.95 1.71
C ASN A 124 -18.15 -11.47 2.43
N PHE A 125 -17.01 -12.10 2.16
CA PHE A 125 -15.76 -11.69 2.76
C PHE A 125 -15.41 -10.23 2.43
N ILE A 126 -15.61 -9.84 1.17
CA ILE A 126 -15.39 -8.45 0.73
C ILE A 126 -16.29 -7.48 1.50
N SER A 127 -17.60 -7.77 1.58
CA SER A 127 -18.55 -6.90 2.29
C SER A 127 -18.38 -6.91 3.80
N ASP A 128 -17.97 -8.03 4.39
CA ASP A 128 -17.89 -8.13 5.84
C ASP A 128 -16.55 -7.60 6.39
N ASN A 129 -15.47 -7.66 5.59
CA ASN A 129 -14.12 -7.40 6.06
C ASN A 129 -13.38 -6.28 5.32
N ILE A 130 -13.42 -6.26 3.98
CA ILE A 130 -12.63 -5.31 3.19
C ILE A 130 -13.38 -3.98 3.02
N TYR A 131 -14.66 -4.05 2.63
CA TYR A 131 -15.53 -2.90 2.42
C TYR A 131 -16.82 -3.04 3.25
N PRO A 132 -16.77 -2.86 4.58
CA PRO A 132 -17.89 -3.14 5.49
C PRO A 132 -19.12 -2.25 5.25
N ASP A 133 -18.97 -1.13 4.54
CA ASP A 133 -20.10 -0.27 4.14
C ASP A 133 -20.81 -0.77 2.87
N LEU A 134 -20.27 -1.79 2.19
CA LEU A 134 -20.80 -2.35 0.97
C LEU A 134 -21.61 -3.62 1.26
N LYS A 135 -22.90 -3.63 0.88
CA LYS A 135 -23.71 -4.85 1.00
C LYS A 135 -23.21 -5.95 0.05
N SER A 136 -23.21 -7.21 0.47
CA SER A 136 -22.68 -8.34 -0.32
C SER A 136 -23.30 -8.48 -1.72
N ASN A 137 -24.58 -8.17 -1.87
CA ASN A 137 -25.25 -8.16 -3.18
C ASN A 137 -24.90 -6.97 -4.08
N LYS A 138 -24.15 -6.01 -3.56
CA LYS A 138 -23.63 -4.84 -4.31
C LYS A 138 -22.14 -4.97 -4.64
N VAL A 139 -21.47 -6.03 -4.19
CA VAL A 139 -20.07 -6.28 -4.56
C VAL A 139 -19.97 -6.45 -6.08
N PRO A 140 -19.10 -5.72 -6.77
CA PRO A 140 -18.92 -5.83 -8.22
C PRO A 140 -18.59 -7.28 -8.62
N LYS A 141 -19.19 -7.77 -9.71
CA LYS A 141 -19.01 -9.16 -10.17
C LYS A 141 -17.54 -9.50 -10.50
N GLY A 142 -16.75 -8.51 -10.86
CA GLY A 142 -15.30 -8.65 -11.17
C GLY A 142 -14.42 -8.76 -9.92
N TRP A 143 -14.90 -8.38 -8.76
CA TRP A 143 -14.12 -8.43 -7.52
C TRP A 143 -14.01 -9.88 -7.03
N LYS A 144 -12.80 -10.40 -7.16
CA LYS A 144 -12.42 -11.75 -6.75
C LYS A 144 -11.03 -11.70 -6.12
N ASN A 145 -10.75 -12.66 -5.25
CA ASN A 145 -9.43 -12.85 -4.67
C ASN A 145 -8.45 -13.50 -5.67
N MET A 146 -7.17 -13.20 -5.50
CA MET A 146 -6.10 -14.06 -5.98
C MET A 146 -6.10 -15.39 -5.21
N ASP A 147 -5.53 -16.42 -5.79
CA ASP A 147 -5.21 -17.67 -5.10
C ASP A 147 -3.69 -17.85 -4.94
N LEU A 148 -3.27 -19.00 -4.39
CA LEU A 148 -1.86 -19.31 -4.18
C LEU A 148 -1.07 -19.47 -5.49
N VAL A 149 -1.73 -19.84 -6.59
CA VAL A 149 -1.11 -19.93 -7.91
C VAL A 149 -0.79 -18.54 -8.44
N ASP A 150 -1.72 -17.59 -8.27
CA ASP A 150 -1.52 -16.19 -8.64
C ASP A 150 -0.37 -15.57 -7.84
N LEU A 151 -0.31 -15.81 -6.52
CA LEU A 151 0.77 -15.32 -5.67
C LEU A 151 2.12 -15.92 -6.07
N SER A 152 2.16 -17.22 -6.37
CA SER A 152 3.37 -17.89 -6.85
C SER A 152 3.85 -17.31 -8.19
N TYR A 153 2.93 -16.95 -9.08
CA TYR A 153 3.27 -16.26 -10.32
C TYR A 153 3.88 -14.88 -10.06
N LEU A 154 3.29 -14.08 -9.16
CA LEU A 154 3.84 -12.77 -8.80
C LEU A 154 5.27 -12.89 -8.29
N ILE A 155 5.54 -13.86 -7.40
CA ILE A 155 6.90 -14.13 -6.89
C ILE A 155 7.85 -14.51 -8.03
N LYS A 156 7.46 -15.46 -8.89
CA LYS A 156 8.28 -15.92 -10.03
C LYS A 156 8.60 -14.80 -11.01
N THR A 157 7.73 -13.81 -11.15
CA THR A 157 7.95 -12.65 -12.02
C THR A 157 8.66 -11.49 -11.30
N GLY A 158 9.16 -11.70 -10.06
CA GLY A 158 10.01 -10.77 -9.32
C GLY A 158 9.25 -9.71 -8.53
N HIS A 159 7.95 -9.90 -8.28
CA HIS A 159 7.20 -9.10 -7.32
C HIS A 159 7.35 -9.65 -5.91
N THR A 160 7.05 -8.83 -4.91
CA THR A 160 7.14 -9.22 -3.49
C THR A 160 5.75 -9.34 -2.89
N ILE A 161 5.55 -10.35 -2.05
CA ILE A 161 4.34 -10.52 -1.25
C ILE A 161 4.58 -9.97 0.15
N GLY A 162 3.66 -9.16 0.64
CA GLY A 162 3.57 -8.66 2.00
C GLY A 162 2.32 -9.20 2.71
N ALA A 163 2.29 -9.10 4.03
CA ALA A 163 1.14 -9.50 4.84
C ALA A 163 0.16 -8.35 5.07
N HIS A 164 -1.15 -8.68 5.07
CA HIS A 164 -2.24 -7.72 5.32
C HIS A 164 -3.28 -8.30 6.31
N THR A 165 -2.80 -8.95 7.36
CA THR A 165 -3.56 -9.71 8.36
C THR A 165 -4.26 -10.97 7.84
N LEU A 166 -4.91 -11.69 8.73
CA LEU A 166 -5.68 -12.90 8.42
C LEU A 166 -7.03 -12.55 7.78
N SER A 167 -7.79 -11.62 8.36
CA SER A 167 -9.17 -11.33 7.99
C SER A 167 -9.44 -9.87 7.61
N HIS A 168 -8.41 -9.04 7.41
CA HIS A 168 -8.54 -7.59 7.19
C HIS A 168 -9.19 -6.86 8.37
N ALA A 169 -8.95 -7.34 9.60
CA ALA A 169 -9.59 -6.81 10.78
C ALA A 169 -9.11 -5.40 11.15
N LYS A 170 -10.02 -4.58 11.68
CA LYS A 170 -9.70 -3.30 12.31
C LYS A 170 -9.00 -3.56 13.64
N LEU A 171 -7.66 -3.56 13.67
CA LEU A 171 -6.84 -4.01 14.80
C LEU A 171 -7.11 -3.23 16.10
N SER A 172 -7.49 -1.94 16.00
CA SER A 172 -7.86 -1.12 17.16
C SER A 172 -9.09 -1.64 17.93
N LYS A 173 -9.90 -2.51 17.33
CA LYS A 173 -11.10 -3.10 17.95
C LYS A 173 -10.84 -4.46 18.61
N LEU A 174 -9.60 -4.95 18.53
CA LEU A 174 -9.21 -6.28 18.97
C LEU A 174 -8.34 -6.20 20.23
N ASN A 175 -8.43 -7.24 21.07
CA ASN A 175 -7.49 -7.41 22.16
C ASN A 175 -6.14 -7.97 21.65
N LYS A 176 -5.11 -7.91 22.47
CA LYS A 176 -3.74 -8.30 22.12
C LYS A 176 -3.61 -9.73 21.57
N LYS A 177 -4.37 -10.69 22.12
CA LYS A 177 -4.37 -12.09 21.65
C LYS A 177 -4.98 -12.21 20.23
N GLN A 178 -6.06 -11.46 19.99
CA GLN A 178 -6.69 -11.41 18.67
C GLN A 178 -5.79 -10.71 17.65
N ILE A 179 -5.16 -9.60 18.00
CA ILE A 179 -4.18 -8.90 17.15
C ILE A 179 -3.02 -9.85 16.79
N TYR A 180 -2.49 -10.58 17.78
CA TYR A 180 -1.44 -11.57 17.53
C TYR A 180 -1.89 -12.64 16.52
N LYS A 181 -3.11 -13.15 16.64
CA LYS A 181 -3.68 -14.10 15.69
C LYS A 181 -3.79 -13.50 14.27
N GLU A 182 -4.34 -12.30 14.14
CA GLU A 182 -4.49 -11.61 12.87
C GLU A 182 -3.14 -11.44 12.14
N ILE A 183 -2.13 -10.99 12.86
CA ILE A 183 -0.82 -10.68 12.28
C ILE A 183 -0.03 -11.96 12.02
N ASN A 184 0.12 -12.84 13.03
CA ASN A 184 1.06 -13.96 12.93
C ASN A 184 0.48 -15.17 12.20
N PHE A 185 -0.78 -15.55 12.46
CA PHE A 185 -1.35 -16.75 11.81
C PHE A 185 -1.57 -16.50 10.32
N GLY A 186 -2.07 -15.30 9.95
CA GLY A 186 -2.18 -14.94 8.54
C GLY A 186 -0.86 -14.95 7.80
N THR A 187 0.19 -14.42 8.45
CA THR A 187 1.54 -14.39 7.86
C THR A 187 2.14 -15.78 7.74
N ASN A 188 2.06 -16.60 8.81
CA ASN A 188 2.58 -17.97 8.80
C ASN A 188 1.92 -18.82 7.70
N PHE A 189 0.60 -18.69 7.53
CA PHE A 189 -0.11 -19.35 6.44
C PHE A 189 0.50 -19.03 5.06
N LEU A 190 0.75 -17.75 4.77
CA LEU A 190 1.34 -17.34 3.49
C LEU A 190 2.79 -17.84 3.36
N GLU A 191 3.61 -17.73 4.41
CA GLU A 191 4.99 -18.22 4.40
C GLU A 191 5.06 -19.72 4.14
N ASP A 192 4.25 -20.51 4.86
CA ASP A 192 4.21 -21.97 4.74
C ASP A 192 3.74 -22.41 3.35
N LYS A 193 2.71 -21.74 2.79
CA LYS A 193 2.16 -22.11 1.48
C LYS A 193 3.02 -21.67 0.31
N LEU A 194 3.77 -20.57 0.46
CA LEU A 194 4.56 -19.99 -0.63
C LEU A 194 6.06 -20.33 -0.52
N GLY A 195 6.51 -20.88 0.60
CA GLY A 195 7.92 -21.21 0.83
C GLY A 195 8.83 -19.97 0.94
N ILE A 196 8.31 -18.83 1.41
CA ILE A 196 9.02 -17.56 1.50
C ILE A 196 9.04 -17.02 2.93
N LYS A 197 9.88 -15.99 3.17
CA LYS A 197 9.81 -15.18 4.40
C LYS A 197 9.23 -13.80 4.09
N ILE A 198 8.19 -13.41 4.82
CA ILE A 198 7.50 -12.13 4.65
C ILE A 198 8.10 -11.11 5.63
N LYS A 199 8.68 -10.04 5.06
CA LYS A 199 9.32 -8.95 5.81
C LYS A 199 8.49 -7.67 5.84
N HIS A 200 7.45 -7.58 5.01
CA HIS A 200 6.61 -6.40 4.78
C HIS A 200 5.21 -6.65 5.31
N PHE A 201 4.68 -5.67 6.03
CA PHE A 201 3.33 -5.71 6.59
C PHE A 201 2.63 -4.36 6.37
N ALA A 202 1.39 -4.37 5.90
CA ALA A 202 0.54 -3.19 5.87
C ALA A 202 -0.66 -3.37 6.80
N TYR A 203 -1.01 -2.30 7.51
CA TYR A 203 -2.22 -2.30 8.34
C TYR A 203 -3.48 -2.21 7.47
N PRO A 204 -4.51 -3.05 7.70
CA PRO A 204 -5.84 -2.84 7.14
C PRO A 204 -6.36 -1.43 7.42
N PHE A 205 -7.02 -0.82 6.42
CA PHE A 205 -7.50 0.56 6.45
C PHE A 205 -6.41 1.63 6.61
N GLY A 206 -5.29 1.34 7.21
CA GLY A 206 -4.10 2.17 7.33
C GLY A 206 -4.23 3.48 8.10
N ASN A 207 -5.42 3.87 8.58
CA ASN A 207 -5.64 5.11 9.34
C ASN A 207 -5.41 4.90 10.84
N ILE A 208 -5.15 6.00 11.58
CA ILE A 208 -4.82 5.94 13.02
C ILE A 208 -5.95 5.32 13.86
N SER A 209 -7.21 5.45 13.44
CA SER A 209 -8.35 4.87 14.18
C SER A 209 -8.50 3.35 13.97
N SER A 210 -7.77 2.76 13.02
CA SER A 210 -7.79 1.31 12.73
C SER A 210 -6.67 0.52 13.41
N ILE A 211 -5.72 1.20 14.01
CA ILE A 211 -4.53 0.64 14.65
C ILE A 211 -4.42 1.12 16.11
N ASN A 212 -3.62 0.46 16.90
CA ASN A 212 -3.30 0.85 18.29
C ASN A 212 -1.86 0.45 18.63
N GLN A 213 -1.40 0.83 19.82
CA GLN A 213 -0.05 0.54 20.29
C GLN A 213 0.27 -0.97 20.30
N ASP A 214 -0.65 -1.82 20.76
CA ASP A 214 -0.44 -3.28 20.76
C ASP A 214 -0.21 -3.82 19.33
N SER A 215 -0.94 -3.30 18.35
CA SER A 215 -0.74 -3.70 16.95
C SER A 215 0.62 -3.29 16.40
N LEU A 216 1.12 -2.10 16.77
CA LEU A 216 2.46 -1.66 16.43
C LEU A 216 3.53 -2.56 17.07
N MET A 217 3.42 -2.81 18.38
CA MET A 217 4.40 -3.62 19.11
C MET A 217 4.47 -5.06 18.60
N ILE A 218 3.33 -5.67 18.28
CA ILE A 218 3.27 -7.02 17.70
C ILE A 218 3.85 -7.02 16.28
N ALA A 219 3.50 -6.04 15.46
CA ALA A 219 4.01 -5.94 14.09
C ALA A 219 5.54 -5.71 14.07
N LYS A 220 6.10 -4.85 14.93
CA LYS A 220 7.56 -4.59 15.04
C LYS A 220 8.35 -5.84 15.42
N LYS A 221 7.78 -6.74 16.24
CA LYS A 221 8.41 -8.01 16.59
C LYS A 221 8.45 -9.00 15.41
N ARG A 222 7.54 -8.85 14.43
CA ARG A 222 7.34 -9.81 13.35
C ARG A 222 7.93 -9.35 12.02
N PHE A 223 7.87 -8.04 11.73
CA PHE A 223 8.22 -7.49 10.42
C PHE A 223 9.32 -6.45 10.50
N ARG A 224 10.14 -6.40 9.45
CA ARG A 224 11.16 -5.35 9.29
C ARG A 224 10.54 -4.05 8.77
N TYR A 225 9.54 -4.14 7.87
CA TYR A 225 8.94 -2.99 7.19
C TYR A 225 7.45 -2.96 7.44
N ILE A 226 6.96 -1.86 8.06
CA ILE A 226 5.56 -1.68 8.43
C ILE A 226 5.02 -0.45 7.73
N TYR A 227 3.91 -0.64 7.01
CA TYR A 227 3.29 0.36 6.15
C TYR A 227 1.98 0.85 6.74
N THR A 228 1.84 2.16 6.80
CA THR A 228 0.62 2.86 7.23
C THR A 228 -0.15 3.38 6.02
N GLY A 229 -1.33 3.97 6.23
CA GLY A 229 -2.06 4.76 5.23
C GLY A 229 -1.88 6.27 5.43
N PHE A 230 -0.91 6.69 6.26
CA PHE A 230 -0.60 8.11 6.42
C PHE A 230 0.16 8.60 5.20
N ARG A 231 -0.25 9.74 4.64
CA ARG A 231 0.47 10.34 3.50
C ARG A 231 1.75 10.99 3.97
N GLY A 232 2.78 10.94 3.13
CA GLY A 232 4.03 11.63 3.44
C GLY A 232 5.23 11.08 2.69
N ASP A 233 6.30 11.86 2.71
CA ASP A 233 7.61 11.49 2.20
C ASP A 233 8.31 10.52 3.17
N ASN A 234 9.06 9.55 2.63
CA ASN A 234 9.82 8.55 3.38
C ASN A 234 11.34 8.79 3.34
N SER A 235 11.80 9.98 2.97
CA SER A 235 13.23 10.32 3.02
C SER A 235 13.79 10.32 4.45
N ILE A 236 12.94 10.47 5.47
CA ILE A 236 13.24 10.08 6.85
C ILE A 236 13.03 8.56 6.93
N LEU A 237 14.12 7.82 7.11
CA LEU A 237 14.19 6.36 6.96
C LEU A 237 13.63 5.65 8.20
N GLU A 238 12.31 5.49 8.26
CA GLU A 238 11.59 4.84 9.37
C GLU A 238 10.93 3.54 8.90
N PRO A 239 11.59 2.39 9.01
CA PRO A 239 11.08 1.13 8.46
C PRO A 239 9.78 0.65 9.13
N TRP A 240 9.46 1.11 10.33
CA TRP A 240 8.25 0.77 11.10
C TRP A 240 7.10 1.76 10.91
N ALA A 241 7.30 2.84 10.15
CA ALA A 241 6.32 3.92 9.94
C ALA A 241 6.27 4.39 8.47
N ILE A 242 6.33 3.47 7.51
CA ILE A 242 6.34 3.77 6.09
C ILE A 242 5.01 4.39 5.68
N ARG A 243 5.08 5.60 5.14
CA ARG A 243 3.95 6.42 4.69
C ARG A 243 3.58 6.07 3.27
N ARG A 244 2.28 6.13 2.97
CA ARG A 244 1.77 5.73 1.65
C ARG A 244 0.70 6.70 1.14
N ASP A 245 0.67 6.92 -0.17
CA ASP A 245 -0.29 7.76 -0.87
C ASP A 245 -1.29 6.89 -1.65
N ALA A 246 -2.54 6.86 -1.20
CA ALA A 246 -3.58 6.10 -1.86
C ALA A 246 -4.15 6.87 -3.06
N PHE A 247 -4.20 6.18 -4.20
CA PHE A 247 -4.75 6.69 -5.45
C PHE A 247 -5.71 5.68 -6.10
N GLN A 248 -6.52 6.22 -7.02
CA GLN A 248 -7.40 5.44 -7.88
C GLN A 248 -6.98 5.63 -9.34
N PRO A 249 -7.24 4.66 -10.24
CA PRO A 249 -6.89 4.78 -11.65
C PRO A 249 -7.49 6.02 -12.35
N ASN A 250 -8.63 6.50 -11.84
CA ASN A 250 -9.32 7.67 -12.38
C ASN A 250 -8.88 9.00 -11.75
N ASP A 251 -7.89 9.00 -10.85
CA ASP A 251 -7.34 10.24 -10.32
C ASP A 251 -6.54 11.01 -11.37
N SER A 252 -6.75 12.32 -11.42
CA SER A 252 -6.04 13.15 -12.36
C SER A 252 -4.54 13.23 -12.05
N LYS A 253 -3.70 13.34 -13.07
CA LYS A 253 -2.25 13.55 -12.93
C LYS A 253 -1.89 14.75 -12.03
N TYR A 254 -2.72 15.80 -12.04
CA TYR A 254 -2.50 16.97 -11.19
C TYR A 254 -2.79 16.68 -9.72
N LEU A 255 -3.82 15.90 -9.42
CA LEU A 255 -4.09 15.46 -8.05
C LEU A 255 -2.95 14.60 -7.52
N ILE A 256 -2.54 13.58 -8.30
CA ILE A 256 -1.41 12.71 -7.95
C ILE A 256 -0.16 13.55 -7.72
N GLY A 257 0.16 14.44 -8.67
CA GLY A 257 1.30 15.34 -8.57
C GLY A 257 1.28 16.21 -7.32
N THR A 258 0.14 16.81 -6.96
CA THR A 258 -0.02 17.62 -5.75
C THR A 258 0.35 16.83 -4.49
N PHE A 259 -0.14 15.60 -4.36
CA PHE A 259 0.19 14.77 -3.20
C PHE A 259 1.67 14.35 -3.19
N LEU A 260 2.21 13.97 -4.32
CA LEU A 260 3.63 13.60 -4.42
C LEU A 260 4.57 14.79 -4.19
N GLU A 261 4.12 16.01 -4.47
CA GLU A 261 4.82 17.27 -4.10
C GLU A 261 4.62 17.65 -2.62
N GLY A 262 3.93 16.84 -1.81
CA GLY A 262 3.75 17.07 -0.38
C GLY A 262 2.53 17.91 0.00
N GLY A 263 1.59 18.15 -0.92
CA GLY A 263 0.42 19.00 -0.69
C GLY A 263 -0.50 18.55 0.45
N ALA A 264 -0.43 17.28 0.86
CA ALA A 264 -1.19 16.75 1.99
C ALA A 264 -0.32 16.39 3.21
N ASP A 265 1.00 16.48 3.13
CA ASP A 265 1.89 15.96 4.18
C ASP A 265 1.68 16.68 5.52
N ALA A 266 1.43 17.98 5.50
CA ALA A 266 1.17 18.77 6.70
C ALA A 266 -0.08 18.31 7.46
N ILE A 267 -1.11 17.80 6.76
CA ILE A 267 -2.36 17.31 7.36
C ILE A 267 -2.09 16.10 8.23
N TYR A 268 -1.14 15.25 7.82
CA TYR A 268 -0.81 14.01 8.53
C TYR A 268 0.23 14.19 9.64
N LYS A 269 0.88 15.37 9.78
CA LYS A 269 1.96 15.61 10.75
C LYS A 269 1.53 15.28 12.18
N LYS A 270 0.34 15.72 12.61
CA LYS A 270 -0.18 15.43 13.97
C LYS A 270 -0.42 13.92 14.18
N ILE A 271 -0.95 13.24 13.17
CA ILE A 271 -1.24 11.80 13.20
C ILE A 271 0.08 11.01 13.28
N ILE A 272 1.07 11.38 12.49
CA ILE A 272 2.40 10.78 12.49
C ILE A 272 3.08 10.95 13.85
N ASN A 273 3.04 12.16 14.41
CA ASN A 273 3.61 12.42 15.73
C ASN A 273 2.92 11.58 16.82
N HIS A 274 1.59 11.43 16.76
CA HIS A 274 0.86 10.56 17.69
C HIS A 274 1.25 9.08 17.55
N TYR A 275 1.40 8.59 16.31
CA TYR A 275 1.85 7.23 16.05
C TYR A 275 3.28 6.99 16.58
N HIS A 276 4.18 7.97 16.47
CA HIS A 276 5.54 7.90 16.99
C HIS A 276 5.58 7.86 18.53
N GLN A 277 4.63 8.49 19.23
CA GLN A 277 4.55 8.41 20.69
C GLN A 277 4.33 6.98 21.19
N TRP A 278 3.69 6.11 20.41
CA TRP A 278 3.49 4.71 20.80
C TRP A 278 4.81 3.91 20.87
N GLU A 279 5.84 4.34 20.19
CA GLU A 279 7.16 3.70 20.25
C GLU A 279 7.88 3.98 21.57
N ASN A 280 7.67 5.16 22.13
CA ASN A 280 8.38 5.66 23.32
C ASN A 280 7.74 5.22 24.66
N ILE A 281 6.65 4.47 24.63
CA ILE A 281 5.96 3.99 25.84
C ILE A 281 6.34 2.51 26.07
N THR A 282 7.63 2.23 26.19
CA THR A 282 8.17 0.93 26.61
C THR A 282 8.72 0.99 28.01
#